data_49757ef591cad23a56bc6c6c56ee4c98
#
_entry.id   49757ef591cad23a56bc6c6c56ee4c98
#
_cell.length_a   1.000
_cell.length_b   1.000
_cell.length_c   1.000
_cell.angle_alpha   90.00
_cell.angle_beta   90.00
_cell.angle_gamma   90.00
#
_symmetry.space_group_name_H-M   'P 1'
#
loop_
_entity.id
_entity.type
_entity.pdbx_description
1 polymer ?
#
loop_
_entity_poly.entity_id
_entity_poly.type
_entity_poly.pdbx_seq_one_letter_code
_entity_poly.pdbx_strand_id
1 'polypeptide(L)'
;MWETLGKEKRHLLKDEVENAREDQAKASEEFKDALTRIKELTGFQGGELENVYLQLKDDYEDCERRASIIDERIDNVEQIAADLFVEWEAEIGQMTNATFRSNSRQSLTRTRERYNQLHRAMVQARSRMDPVLSRLN
;
A
#
# COMPACT_ATOMS: atom_id res chain seq x y z
N MET A 1 19.84 0.52 -23.22
CA MET A 1 20.15 -0.25 -22.00
C MET A 1 19.53 0.31 -20.73
N TRP A 2 19.73 1.56 -20.42
CA TRP A 2 19.13 2.16 -19.23
C TRP A 2 17.62 2.40 -19.36
N GLU A 3 17.11 2.60 -20.57
CA GLU A 3 15.66 2.70 -20.80
C GLU A 3 14.94 1.45 -20.35
N THR A 4 15.56 0.28 -20.56
CA THR A 4 15.03 -1.00 -20.13
C THR A 4 15.04 -1.11 -18.60
N LEU A 5 16.11 -0.64 -17.97
CA LEU A 5 16.23 -0.65 -16.51
C LEU A 5 15.19 0.26 -15.86
N GLY A 6 14.98 1.45 -16.41
CA GLY A 6 13.94 2.37 -15.93
C GLY A 6 12.54 1.80 -16.09
N LYS A 7 12.28 1.10 -17.21
CA LYS A 7 11.01 0.42 -17.44
C LYS A 7 10.77 -0.70 -16.43
N GLU A 8 11.76 -1.53 -16.15
CA GLU A 8 11.66 -2.62 -15.19
C GLU A 8 11.32 -2.09 -13.79
N LYS A 9 11.99 -1.02 -13.36
CA LYS A 9 11.73 -0.40 -12.06
C LYS A 9 10.34 0.23 -11.99
N ARG A 10 9.88 0.86 -13.08
CA ARG A 10 8.52 1.40 -13.14
C ARG A 10 7.47 0.31 -13.04
N HIS A 11 7.69 -0.84 -13.69
CA HIS A 11 6.80 -1.99 -13.59
C HIS A 11 6.77 -2.56 -12.17
N LEU A 12 7.93 -2.70 -11.53
CA LEU A 12 8.01 -3.16 -10.14
C LEU A 12 7.26 -2.23 -9.20
N LEU A 13 7.43 -0.93 -9.38
CA LEU A 13 6.73 0.07 -8.58
C LEU A 13 5.22 -0.03 -8.77
N LYS A 14 4.76 -0.14 -10.01
CA LYS A 14 3.34 -0.28 -10.32
C LYS A 14 2.75 -1.54 -9.70
N ASP A 15 3.44 -2.68 -9.81
CA ASP A 15 2.99 -3.95 -9.26
C ASP A 15 2.90 -3.89 -7.74
N GLU A 16 3.90 -3.31 -7.06
CA GLU A 16 3.88 -3.16 -5.60
C GLU A 16 2.74 -2.25 -5.13
N VAL A 17 2.47 -1.18 -5.86
CA VAL A 17 1.36 -0.28 -5.55
C VAL A 17 0.01 -0.97 -5.73
N GLU A 18 -0.18 -1.73 -6.81
CA GLU A 18 -1.40 -2.48 -7.05
C GLU A 18 -1.62 -3.54 -5.97
N ASN A 19 -0.57 -4.27 -5.59
CA ASN A 19 -0.63 -5.26 -4.51
C ASN A 19 -0.99 -4.63 -3.17
N ALA A 20 -0.42 -3.47 -2.85
CA ALA A 20 -0.74 -2.75 -1.62
C ALA A 20 -2.21 -2.32 -1.58
N ARG A 21 -2.76 -1.88 -2.71
CA ARG A 21 -4.17 -1.51 -2.82
C ARG A 21 -5.09 -2.71 -2.61
N GLU A 22 -4.75 -3.86 -3.18
CA GLU A 22 -5.53 -5.09 -2.99
C GLU A 22 -5.52 -5.53 -1.53
N ASP A 23 -4.36 -5.50 -0.88
CA ASP A 23 -4.22 -5.87 0.53
C ASP A 23 -5.02 -4.93 1.43
N GLN A 24 -5.04 -3.63 1.14
CA GLN A 24 -5.85 -2.66 1.87
C GLN A 24 -7.35 -2.91 1.69
N ALA A 25 -7.79 -3.22 0.47
CA ALA A 25 -9.19 -3.53 0.20
C ALA A 25 -9.64 -4.78 0.96
N LYS A 26 -8.83 -5.83 0.97
CA LYS A 26 -9.13 -7.06 1.71
C LYS A 26 -9.20 -6.83 3.21
N ALA A 27 -8.26 -6.08 3.78
CA ALA A 27 -8.27 -5.74 5.19
C ALA A 27 -9.51 -4.93 5.59
N SER A 28 -9.93 -4.00 4.73
CA SER A 28 -11.13 -3.20 4.95
C SER A 28 -12.41 -4.05 4.93
N GLU A 29 -12.50 -5.03 4.02
CA GLU A 29 -13.63 -5.96 3.96
C GLU A 29 -13.72 -6.85 5.21
N GLU A 30 -12.60 -7.45 5.61
CA GLU A 30 -12.53 -8.28 6.81
C GLU A 30 -12.94 -7.49 8.04
N PHE A 31 -12.59 -6.22 8.05
CA PHE A 31 -12.94 -5.32 9.13
C PHE A 31 -14.44 -5.06 9.20
N LYS A 32 -15.08 -4.83 8.05
CA LYS A 32 -16.54 -4.68 7.98
C LYS A 32 -17.25 -5.93 8.46
N ASP A 33 -16.74 -7.10 8.09
CA ASP A 33 -17.29 -8.39 8.52
C ASP A 33 -17.19 -8.53 10.03
N ALA A 34 -16.06 -8.17 10.63
CA ALA A 34 -15.89 -8.18 12.08
C ALA A 34 -16.88 -7.26 12.79
N LEU A 35 -17.10 -6.05 12.27
CA LEU A 35 -18.09 -5.12 12.80
C LEU A 35 -19.52 -5.66 12.70
N THR A 36 -19.84 -6.31 11.60
CA THR A 36 -21.16 -6.94 11.40
C THR A 36 -21.39 -8.02 12.44
N ARG A 37 -20.38 -8.84 12.70
CA ARG A 37 -20.44 -9.89 13.72
C ARG A 37 -20.61 -9.31 15.14
N ILE A 38 -19.97 -8.21 15.45
CA ILE A 38 -20.15 -7.52 16.73
C ILE A 38 -21.61 -7.09 16.91
N LYS A 39 -22.24 -6.57 15.85
CA LYS A 39 -23.66 -6.19 15.89
C LYS A 39 -24.59 -7.37 16.09
N GLU A 40 -24.25 -8.52 15.52
CA GLU A 40 -25.00 -9.76 15.68
C GLU A 40 -24.88 -10.32 17.10
N LEU A 41 -23.78 -10.00 17.81
CA LEU A 41 -23.53 -10.43 19.18
C LEU A 41 -24.59 -10.00 20.18
N THR A 42 -25.32 -8.93 19.94
CA THR A 42 -26.34 -8.45 20.85
C THR A 42 -27.55 -9.39 20.98
N GLY A 43 -27.66 -10.37 20.07
CA GLY A 43 -28.74 -11.35 20.09
C GLY A 43 -28.36 -12.76 20.50
N PHE A 44 -27.07 -13.02 20.76
CA PHE A 44 -26.58 -14.37 21.01
C PHE A 44 -26.30 -14.63 22.48
N GLN A 45 -26.55 -15.86 22.92
CA GLN A 45 -26.31 -16.32 24.30
C GLN A 45 -25.61 -17.70 24.29
N GLY A 46 -24.75 -17.95 25.30
CA GLY A 46 -24.16 -19.26 25.53
C GLY A 46 -22.96 -19.58 24.63
N GLY A 47 -22.87 -20.82 24.15
CA GLY A 47 -21.74 -21.33 23.35
C GLY A 47 -21.54 -20.63 22.03
N GLU A 48 -22.58 -20.07 21.45
CA GLU A 48 -22.49 -19.28 20.22
C GLU A 48 -21.67 -18.01 20.42
N LEU A 49 -21.79 -17.38 21.59
CA LEU A 49 -21.03 -16.19 21.95
C LEU A 49 -19.51 -16.47 21.95
N GLU A 50 -19.13 -17.61 22.51
CA GLU A 50 -17.72 -18.04 22.53
C GLU A 50 -17.20 -18.25 21.12
N ASN A 51 -17.96 -18.94 20.26
CA ASN A 51 -17.57 -19.16 18.86
C ASN A 51 -17.43 -17.86 18.09
N VAL A 52 -18.34 -16.92 18.28
CA VAL A 52 -18.27 -15.59 17.65
C VAL A 52 -17.06 -14.81 18.14
N TYR A 53 -16.75 -14.90 19.43
CA TYR A 53 -15.55 -14.26 19.99
C TYR A 53 -14.26 -14.82 19.38
N LEU A 54 -14.16 -16.15 19.28
CA LEU A 54 -12.99 -16.79 18.69
C LEU A 54 -12.81 -16.40 17.21
N GLN A 55 -13.91 -16.34 16.49
CA GLN A 55 -13.89 -15.94 15.10
C GLN A 55 -13.51 -14.47 14.93
N LEU A 56 -14.01 -13.62 15.80
CA LEU A 56 -13.67 -12.21 15.83
C LEU A 56 -12.18 -12.00 16.12
N LYS A 57 -11.63 -12.78 17.04
CA LYS A 57 -10.20 -12.77 17.35
C LYS A 57 -9.37 -13.17 16.15
N ASP A 58 -9.77 -14.24 15.43
CA ASP A 58 -9.08 -14.68 14.23
C ASP A 58 -9.13 -13.59 13.14
N ASP A 59 -10.26 -12.96 12.95
CA ASP A 59 -10.42 -11.86 11.98
C ASP A 59 -9.54 -10.68 12.33
N TYR A 60 -9.44 -10.35 13.62
CA TYR A 60 -8.55 -9.29 14.10
C TYR A 60 -7.09 -9.60 13.81
N GLU A 61 -6.66 -10.84 14.09
CA GLU A 61 -5.30 -11.28 13.82
C GLU A 61 -4.99 -11.25 12.32
N ASP A 62 -5.96 -11.62 11.47
CA ASP A 62 -5.84 -11.52 10.03
C ASP A 62 -5.69 -10.08 9.57
N CYS A 63 -6.49 -9.16 10.11
CA CYS A 63 -6.39 -7.73 9.81
C CYS A 63 -5.03 -7.17 10.22
N GLU A 64 -4.53 -7.59 11.37
CA GLU A 64 -3.21 -7.18 11.86
C GLU A 64 -2.09 -7.66 10.92
N ARG A 65 -2.17 -8.92 10.49
CA ARG A 65 -1.20 -9.47 9.51
C ARG A 65 -1.25 -8.72 8.19
N ARG A 66 -2.46 -8.41 7.70
CA ARG A 66 -2.62 -7.66 6.44
C ARG A 66 -2.09 -6.25 6.57
N ALA A 67 -2.28 -5.61 7.72
CA ALA A 67 -1.72 -4.28 7.99
C ALA A 67 -0.19 -4.32 7.94
N SER A 68 0.44 -5.36 8.50
CA SER A 68 1.89 -5.55 8.44
C SER A 68 2.37 -5.76 7.02
N ILE A 69 1.64 -6.52 6.20
CA ILE A 69 1.96 -6.73 4.78
C ILE A 69 1.89 -5.40 4.02
N ILE A 70 0.87 -4.59 4.30
CA ILE A 70 0.73 -3.27 3.68
C ILE A 70 1.92 -2.38 4.05
N ASP A 71 2.35 -2.39 5.31
CA ASP A 71 3.53 -1.63 5.75
C ASP A 71 4.78 -2.07 4.99
N GLU A 72 5.01 -3.38 4.83
CA GLU A 72 6.12 -3.88 4.04
C GLU A 72 6.04 -3.43 2.57
N ARG A 73 4.85 -3.46 1.98
CA ARG A 73 4.67 -3.03 0.59
C ARG A 73 4.89 -1.54 0.43
N ILE A 74 4.47 -0.73 1.39
CA ILE A 74 4.75 0.72 1.38
C ILE A 74 6.26 0.96 1.43
N ASP A 75 6.98 0.24 2.31
CA ASP A 75 8.44 0.34 2.42
C ASP A 75 9.11 -0.07 1.10
N ASN A 76 8.65 -1.16 0.47
CA ASN A 76 9.17 -1.62 -0.81
C ASN A 76 8.93 -0.59 -1.92
N VAL A 77 7.75 0.00 -1.97
CA VAL A 77 7.40 1.05 -2.93
C VAL A 77 8.30 2.26 -2.74
N GLU A 78 8.53 2.68 -1.50
CA GLU A 78 9.42 3.80 -1.19
C GLU A 78 10.84 3.51 -1.65
N GLN A 79 11.36 2.32 -1.39
CA GLN A 79 12.71 1.94 -1.78
C GLN A 79 12.88 1.89 -3.29
N ILE A 80 11.94 1.25 -3.99
CA ILE A 80 11.95 1.14 -5.45
C ILE A 80 11.88 2.53 -6.09
N ALA A 81 11.00 3.40 -5.58
CA ALA A 81 10.85 4.76 -6.07
C ALA A 81 12.13 5.58 -5.85
N ALA A 82 12.73 5.49 -4.66
CA ALA A 82 13.98 6.20 -4.36
C ALA A 82 15.09 5.79 -5.32
N ASP A 83 15.27 4.49 -5.53
CA ASP A 83 16.28 3.97 -6.45
C ASP A 83 16.03 4.40 -7.88
N LEU A 84 14.77 4.33 -8.34
CA LEU A 84 14.37 4.77 -9.67
C LEU A 84 14.72 6.24 -9.91
N PHE A 85 14.36 7.11 -8.97
CA PHE A 85 14.56 8.54 -9.16
C PHE A 85 16.04 8.93 -9.10
N VAL A 86 16.83 8.29 -8.25
CA VAL A 86 18.28 8.51 -8.19
C VAL A 86 18.94 8.11 -9.52
N GLU A 87 18.61 6.94 -10.05
CA GLU A 87 19.16 6.47 -11.31
C GLU A 87 18.71 7.34 -12.48
N TRP A 88 17.46 7.76 -12.48
CA TRP A 88 16.91 8.62 -13.54
C TRP A 88 17.61 9.97 -13.55
N GLU A 89 17.82 10.60 -12.40
CA GLU A 89 18.57 11.86 -12.31
C GLU A 89 20.03 11.72 -12.80
N ALA A 90 20.69 10.62 -12.42
CA ALA A 90 22.05 10.34 -12.88
C ALA A 90 22.11 10.24 -14.40
N GLU A 91 21.11 9.60 -15.02
CA GLU A 91 21.06 9.49 -16.47
C GLU A 91 20.80 10.82 -17.17
N ILE A 92 19.91 11.63 -16.63
CA ILE A 92 19.66 12.98 -17.16
C ILE A 92 20.96 13.78 -17.15
N GLY A 93 21.77 13.64 -16.09
CA GLY A 93 23.07 14.30 -15.98
C GLY A 93 24.07 13.89 -17.06
N GLN A 94 23.93 12.68 -17.60
CA GLN A 94 24.82 12.15 -18.65
C GLN A 94 24.30 12.41 -20.07
N MET A 95 23.09 12.91 -20.21
CA MET A 95 22.52 13.20 -21.53
C MET A 95 23.19 14.41 -22.16
N THR A 96 23.62 14.26 -23.41
CA THR A 96 24.25 15.35 -24.18
C THR A 96 23.25 16.12 -25.03
N ASN A 97 22.14 15.48 -25.45
CA ASN A 97 21.11 16.13 -26.25
C ASN A 97 20.17 16.94 -25.36
N ALA A 98 20.10 18.25 -25.60
CA ALA A 98 19.32 19.18 -24.76
C ALA A 98 17.82 18.88 -24.81
N THR A 99 17.29 18.47 -25.96
CA THR A 99 15.87 18.16 -26.14
C THR A 99 15.49 16.91 -25.34
N PHE A 100 16.27 15.86 -25.46
CA PHE A 100 16.03 14.61 -24.72
C PHE A 100 16.17 14.83 -23.21
N ARG A 101 17.16 15.62 -22.79
CA ARG A 101 17.35 15.98 -21.40
C ARG A 101 16.12 16.70 -20.82
N SER A 102 15.63 17.70 -21.55
CA SER A 102 14.45 18.46 -21.12
C SER A 102 13.22 17.58 -21.03
N ASN A 103 12.99 16.73 -22.04
CA ASN A 103 11.85 15.80 -22.05
C ASN A 103 11.92 14.81 -20.89
N SER A 104 13.12 14.29 -20.62
CA SER A 104 13.33 13.35 -19.51
C SER A 104 13.09 14.00 -18.14
N ARG A 105 13.52 15.26 -17.97
CA ARG A 105 13.24 16.02 -16.74
C ARG A 105 11.76 16.23 -16.53
N GLN A 106 11.02 16.56 -17.57
CA GLN A 106 9.58 16.73 -17.49
C GLN A 106 8.88 15.43 -17.11
N SER A 107 9.30 14.31 -17.69
CA SER A 107 8.78 12.99 -17.38
C SER A 107 9.09 12.60 -15.92
N LEU A 108 10.30 12.89 -15.46
CA LEU A 108 10.71 12.62 -14.08
C LEU A 108 9.85 13.42 -13.09
N THR A 109 9.66 14.70 -13.35
CA THR A 109 8.83 15.58 -12.50
C THR A 109 7.40 15.06 -12.40
N ARG A 110 6.80 14.70 -13.53
CA ARG A 110 5.44 14.16 -13.57
C ARG A 110 5.34 12.82 -12.83
N THR A 111 6.33 11.96 -13.00
CA THR A 111 6.36 10.66 -12.32
C THR A 111 6.49 10.84 -10.81
N ARG A 112 7.33 11.78 -10.34
CA ARG A 112 7.46 12.10 -8.92
C ARG A 112 6.15 12.60 -8.33
N GLU A 113 5.47 13.50 -9.04
CA GLU A 113 4.19 14.04 -8.58
C GLU A 113 3.13 12.95 -8.43
N ARG A 114 3.03 12.07 -9.43
CA ARG A 114 2.11 10.93 -9.38
C ARG A 114 2.45 9.98 -8.25
N TYR A 115 3.74 9.69 -8.07
CA TYR A 115 4.21 8.84 -6.97
C TYR A 115 3.85 9.46 -5.62
N ASN A 116 4.12 10.75 -5.43
CA ASN A 116 3.84 11.44 -4.18
C ASN A 116 2.34 11.42 -3.84
N GLN A 117 1.47 11.62 -4.82
CA GLN A 117 0.02 11.54 -4.63
C GLN A 117 -0.41 10.14 -4.23
N LEU A 118 0.11 9.14 -4.91
CA LEU A 118 -0.22 7.74 -4.66
C LEU A 118 0.30 7.28 -3.30
N HIS A 119 1.53 7.65 -2.97
CA HIS A 119 2.15 7.34 -1.68
C HIS A 119 1.34 7.94 -0.53
N ARG A 120 0.93 9.21 -0.65
CA ARG A 120 0.09 9.86 0.36
C ARG A 120 -1.24 9.13 0.54
N ALA A 121 -1.88 8.74 -0.57
CA ALA A 121 -3.14 8.01 -0.52
C ALA A 121 -2.98 6.65 0.19
N MET A 122 -1.89 5.94 -0.07
CA MET A 122 -1.59 4.66 0.57
C MET A 122 -1.35 4.82 2.07
N VAL A 123 -0.56 5.81 2.46
CA VAL A 123 -0.25 6.08 3.87
C VAL A 123 -1.51 6.51 4.62
N GLN A 124 -2.35 7.35 4.03
CA GLN A 124 -3.61 7.75 4.64
C GLN A 124 -4.57 6.59 4.82
N ALA A 125 -4.69 5.73 3.81
CA ALA A 125 -5.54 4.55 3.90
C ALA A 125 -5.04 3.59 4.98
N ARG A 126 -3.72 3.41 5.09
CA ARG A 126 -3.11 2.58 6.15
C ARG A 126 -3.36 3.18 7.53
N SER A 127 -3.23 4.50 7.68
CA SER A 127 -3.49 5.19 8.96
C SER A 127 -4.92 5.01 9.45
N ARG A 128 -5.88 4.93 8.54
CA ARG A 128 -7.29 4.73 8.90
C ARG A 128 -7.56 3.34 9.48
N MET A 129 -6.67 2.39 9.27
CA MET A 129 -6.79 1.05 9.86
C MET A 129 -6.44 1.03 11.34
N ASP A 130 -5.52 1.90 11.79
CA ASP A 130 -5.02 1.90 13.16
C ASP A 130 -6.09 2.14 14.23
N PRO A 131 -6.95 3.18 14.13
CA PRO A 131 -8.00 3.40 15.12
C PRO A 131 -8.95 2.23 15.22
N VAL A 132 -9.16 1.54 14.13
CA VAL A 132 -10.09 0.45 14.00
C VAL A 132 -9.50 -0.80 14.65
N LEU A 133 -8.23 -1.11 14.37
CA LEU A 133 -7.51 -2.20 15.02
C LEU A 133 -7.41 -1.99 16.53
N SER A 134 -7.23 -0.75 16.97
CA SER A 134 -7.20 -0.41 18.40
C SER A 134 -8.52 -0.67 19.12
N ARG A 135 -9.65 -0.46 18.46
CA ARG A 135 -10.97 -0.67 19.03
C ARG A 135 -11.33 -2.13 19.25
N LEU A 136 -10.72 -3.02 18.47
CA LEU A 136 -10.94 -4.46 18.56
C LEU A 136 -10.05 -5.12 19.61
N ASN A 137 -9.06 -4.43 20.09
CA ASN A 137 -8.11 -4.94 21.07
C ASN A 137 -8.65 -4.66 22.53
#